data_89413a1d4a891af098ce0d5de02f0593
#
_entry.id   89413a1d4a891af098ce0d5de02f0593
#
_cell.length_a   1.000
_cell.length_b   1.000
_cell.length_c   1.000
_cell.angle_alpha   90.00
_cell.angle_beta   90.00
_cell.angle_gamma   90.00
#
_symmetry.space_group_name_H-M   'P 1'
#
loop_
_entity.id
_entity.type
_entity.pdbx_description
1 polymer ?
#
loop_
_entity_poly.entity_id
_entity_poly.type
_entity_poly.pdbx_seq_one_letter_code
_entity_poly.pdbx_strand_id
1 'polypeptide(L)'
;MATIGTFHKQADGSYSGAIKTLSLNVKTAQFRASDKDNDKAPDFRIFAGQTEFGAAWKKTSRENRDYLSVKLDDPSFAAPIYASLVDADEGYSLIWSRSSTSSN
;
A
#
# COMPACT_ATOMS: atom_id res chain seq x y z
N MET A 1 7.52 0.75 -13.87
CA MET A 1 6.70 1.24 -12.76
C MET A 1 5.34 1.69 -13.24
N ALA A 2 4.32 1.41 -12.49
CA ALA A 2 2.98 1.81 -12.86
C ALA A 2 2.20 2.26 -11.63
N THR A 3 1.44 3.33 -11.77
CA THR A 3 0.54 3.78 -10.72
C THR A 3 -0.72 2.94 -10.77
N ILE A 4 -0.97 2.17 -9.74
CA ILE A 4 -2.14 1.29 -9.67
C ILE A 4 -3.18 1.79 -8.69
N GLY A 5 -2.91 2.90 -8.01
CA GLY A 5 -3.87 3.45 -7.07
C GLY A 5 -3.56 4.88 -6.71
N THR A 6 -4.59 5.58 -6.26
CA THR A 6 -4.48 6.96 -5.81
C THR A 6 -5.16 7.04 -4.44
N PHE A 7 -4.49 7.67 -3.49
CA PHE A 7 -4.97 7.73 -2.12
C PHE A 7 -4.88 9.12 -1.54
N HIS A 8 -5.70 9.38 -0.53
CA HIS A 8 -5.68 10.63 0.22
C HIS A 8 -5.55 10.32 1.69
N LYS A 9 -4.76 11.11 2.40
CA LYS A 9 -4.60 10.95 3.83
C LYS A 9 -5.79 11.59 4.55
N GLN A 10 -6.39 10.82 5.45
CA GLN A 10 -7.53 11.29 6.23
C GLN A 10 -7.06 12.04 7.47
N ALA A 11 -7.99 12.76 8.11
CA ALA A 11 -7.67 13.53 9.31
C ALA A 11 -7.19 12.64 10.46
N ASP A 12 -7.63 11.39 10.50
CA ASP A 12 -7.23 10.47 11.57
C ASP A 12 -5.91 9.73 11.27
N GLY A 13 -5.25 10.07 10.17
CA GLY A 13 -3.99 9.45 9.81
C GLY A 13 -4.10 8.24 8.91
N SER A 14 -5.32 7.77 8.63
CA SER A 14 -5.52 6.67 7.70
C SER A 14 -5.47 7.19 6.27
N TYR A 15 -5.44 6.26 5.32
CA TYR A 15 -5.45 6.60 3.89
C TYR A 15 -6.66 5.95 3.25
N SER A 16 -7.24 6.63 2.28
CA SER A 16 -8.39 6.10 1.56
C SER A 16 -8.23 6.39 0.08
N GLY A 17 -8.58 5.44 -0.75
CA GLY A 17 -8.45 5.59 -2.19
C GLY A 17 -8.94 4.37 -2.93
N ALA A 18 -8.44 4.20 -4.16
CA ALA A 18 -8.85 3.11 -5.03
C ALA A 18 -7.63 2.46 -5.67
N ILE A 19 -7.75 1.17 -5.95
CA ILE A 19 -6.71 0.40 -6.62
C ILE A 19 -7.31 -0.22 -7.86
N LYS A 20 -6.63 -0.10 -8.99
CA LYS A 20 -7.11 -0.67 -10.24
C LYS A 20 -5.96 -1.18 -11.09
N THR A 21 -6.06 -2.45 -11.48
CA THR A 21 -5.16 -3.05 -12.46
C THR A 21 -6.02 -3.79 -13.47
N LEU A 22 -5.40 -4.56 -14.36
CA LEU A 22 -6.18 -5.34 -15.32
C LEU A 22 -7.07 -6.38 -14.67
N SER A 23 -6.63 -6.93 -13.54
CA SER A 23 -7.38 -7.99 -12.86
C SER A 23 -7.95 -7.57 -11.51
N LEU A 24 -7.51 -6.43 -10.98
CA LEU A 24 -7.88 -5.99 -9.64
C LEU A 24 -8.59 -4.65 -9.73
N ASN A 25 -9.78 -4.56 -9.15
CA ASN A 25 -10.52 -3.32 -9.13
C ASN A 25 -11.14 -3.15 -7.75
N VAL A 26 -10.53 -2.32 -6.92
CA VAL A 26 -11.02 -2.02 -5.59
C VAL A 26 -11.43 -0.56 -5.57
N LYS A 27 -12.73 -0.32 -5.55
CA LYS A 27 -13.26 1.05 -5.62
C LYS A 27 -12.95 1.86 -4.37
N THR A 28 -12.90 1.19 -3.22
CA THR A 28 -12.58 1.86 -1.97
C THR A 28 -11.64 0.98 -1.18
N ALA A 29 -10.40 1.41 -1.08
CA ALA A 29 -9.39 0.74 -0.28
C ALA A 29 -8.97 1.68 0.84
N GLN A 30 -8.70 1.14 2.01
CA GLN A 30 -8.31 1.95 3.16
C GLN A 30 -7.08 1.36 3.81
N PHE A 31 -6.16 2.24 4.18
CA PHE A 31 -5.02 1.90 5.01
C PHE A 31 -5.38 2.35 6.42
N ARG A 32 -5.56 1.41 7.32
CA ARG A 32 -5.90 1.71 8.71
C ARG A 32 -4.71 1.45 9.60
N ALA A 33 -4.47 2.36 10.54
CA ALA A 33 -3.38 2.19 11.48
C ALA A 33 -3.56 0.88 12.24
N SER A 34 -2.46 0.17 12.44
CA SER A 34 -2.46 -1.12 13.09
C SER A 34 -1.63 -1.05 14.37
N ASP A 35 -2.04 -1.80 15.37
CA ASP A 35 -1.25 -1.93 16.60
C ASP A 35 0.00 -2.73 16.29
N LYS A 36 1.15 -2.20 16.67
CA LYS A 36 2.42 -2.89 16.46
C LYS A 36 2.78 -3.67 17.71
N ASP A 37 2.69 -4.97 17.62
CA ASP A 37 3.09 -5.84 18.73
C ASP A 37 4.59 -6.02 18.78
N ASN A 38 5.28 -5.76 17.67
CA ASN A 38 6.74 -5.86 17.60
C ASN A 38 7.23 -5.06 16.40
N ASP A 39 8.56 -4.95 16.24
CA ASP A 39 9.15 -4.12 15.20
C ASP A 39 8.84 -4.60 13.80
N LYS A 40 8.49 -5.87 13.64
CA LYS A 40 8.20 -6.44 12.32
C LYS A 40 6.72 -6.36 11.96
N ALA A 41 5.88 -5.96 12.90
CA ALA A 41 4.45 -5.84 12.63
C ALA A 41 4.19 -4.66 11.69
N PRO A 42 3.15 -4.73 10.86
CA PRO A 42 2.86 -3.64 9.94
C PRO A 42 2.37 -2.39 10.67
N ASP A 43 2.68 -1.24 10.11
CA ASP A 43 2.19 0.03 10.62
C ASP A 43 0.74 0.28 10.22
N PHE A 44 0.34 -0.28 9.08
CA PHE A 44 -1.03 -0.15 8.58
C PHE A 44 -1.51 -1.49 8.04
N ARG A 45 -2.81 -1.69 8.08
CA ARG A 45 -3.46 -2.82 7.41
C ARG A 45 -4.38 -2.27 6.34
N ILE A 46 -4.49 -2.97 5.24
CA ILE A 46 -5.20 -2.51 4.07
C ILE A 46 -6.49 -3.30 3.92
N PHE A 47 -7.60 -2.59 3.80
CA PHE A 47 -8.93 -3.18 3.73
C PHE A 47 -9.68 -2.74 2.48
N ALA A 48 -10.50 -3.65 1.95
CA ALA A 48 -11.51 -3.33 0.96
C ALA A 48 -12.85 -3.57 1.65
N GLY A 49 -13.47 -2.49 2.13
CA GLY A 49 -14.62 -2.63 3.01
C GLY A 49 -14.19 -3.25 4.33
N GLN A 50 -14.66 -4.45 4.61
CA GLN A 50 -14.29 -5.17 5.83
C GLN A 50 -13.28 -6.27 5.58
N THR A 51 -12.85 -6.44 4.35
CA THR A 51 -11.93 -7.52 3.97
C THR A 51 -10.50 -7.01 4.00
N GLU A 52 -9.68 -7.57 4.86
CA GLU A 52 -8.27 -7.24 4.90
C GLU A 52 -7.54 -7.98 3.78
N PHE A 53 -6.76 -7.25 2.98
CA PHE A 53 -6.03 -7.89 1.88
C PHE A 53 -4.62 -7.34 1.73
N GLY A 54 -4.09 -6.66 2.75
CA GLY A 54 -2.74 -6.20 2.65
C GLY A 54 -2.24 -5.56 3.93
N ALA A 55 -0.98 -5.16 3.89
CA ALA A 55 -0.32 -4.50 4.99
C ALA A 55 0.72 -3.53 4.46
N ALA A 56 1.10 -2.56 5.28
CA ALA A 56 2.07 -1.56 4.90
C ALA A 56 3.01 -1.25 6.06
N TRP A 57 4.26 -0.99 5.72
CA TRP A 57 5.30 -0.65 6.69
C TRP A 57 5.92 0.69 6.33
N LYS A 58 6.14 1.54 7.32
CA LYS A 58 6.80 2.82 7.11
C LYS A 58 8.27 2.57 6.81
N LYS A 59 8.76 3.20 5.76
CA LYS A 59 10.15 3.11 5.33
C LYS A 59 10.65 4.49 4.95
N THR A 60 11.97 4.64 4.93
CA THR A 60 12.62 5.87 4.48
C THR A 60 13.57 5.51 3.35
N SER A 61 13.45 6.24 2.23
CA SER A 61 14.30 5.99 1.08
C SER A 61 15.70 6.55 1.29
N ARG A 62 16.60 6.27 0.34
CA ARG A 62 17.96 6.80 0.38
C ARG A 62 17.98 8.32 0.33
N GLU A 63 16.93 8.93 -0.19
CA GLU A 63 16.83 10.37 -0.31
C GLU A 63 16.12 10.99 0.89
N ASN A 64 15.99 10.23 1.97
CA ASN A 64 15.29 10.67 3.20
C ASN A 64 13.83 11.02 2.96
N ARG A 65 13.20 10.34 2.02
CA ARG A 65 11.77 10.52 1.77
C ARG A 65 11.02 9.34 2.37
N ASP A 66 10.02 9.66 3.16
CA ASP A 66 9.20 8.63 3.78
C ASP A 66 8.22 8.06 2.76
N TYR A 67 8.02 6.75 2.84
CA TYR A 67 7.04 6.07 2.00
C TYR A 67 6.53 4.86 2.75
N LEU A 68 5.46 4.26 2.23
CA LEU A 68 4.96 3.01 2.80
C LEU A 68 5.30 1.87 1.84
N SER A 69 5.93 0.84 2.38
CA SER A 69 6.16 -0.39 1.62
C SER A 69 4.92 -1.24 1.77
N VAL A 70 4.28 -1.57 0.66
CA VAL A 70 2.96 -2.18 0.64
C VAL A 70 3.03 -3.60 0.12
N LYS A 71 2.34 -4.51 0.81
CA LYS A 71 2.17 -5.88 0.36
C LYS A 71 0.68 -6.17 0.29
N LEU A 72 0.19 -6.46 -0.90
CA LEU A 72 -1.20 -6.87 -1.11
C LEU A 72 -1.22 -8.37 -1.31
N ASP A 73 -2.01 -9.05 -0.52
CA ASP A 73 -2.08 -10.51 -0.58
C ASP A 73 -3.50 -10.96 -0.20
N ASP A 74 -4.05 -11.81 -1.02
CA ASP A 74 -5.40 -12.32 -0.84
C ASP A 74 -5.46 -13.71 -1.48
N PRO A 75 -6.29 -14.62 -0.96
CA PRO A 75 -6.40 -15.95 -1.57
C PRO A 75 -6.78 -15.92 -3.05
N SER A 76 -7.41 -14.83 -3.51
CA SER A 76 -7.77 -14.69 -4.93
C SER A 76 -6.58 -14.30 -5.81
N PHE A 77 -5.45 -13.94 -5.21
CA PHE A 77 -4.25 -13.53 -5.96
C PHE A 77 -3.37 -14.75 -6.20
N ALA A 78 -2.79 -14.82 -7.40
CA ALA A 78 -1.82 -15.88 -7.70
C ALA A 78 -0.56 -15.74 -6.88
N ALA A 79 -0.19 -14.50 -6.57
CA ALA A 79 1.00 -14.21 -5.77
C ALA A 79 0.83 -12.83 -5.12
N PRO A 80 1.57 -12.56 -4.03
CA PRO A 80 1.50 -11.24 -3.41
C PRO A 80 1.94 -10.14 -4.38
N ILE A 81 1.34 -8.98 -4.23
CA ILE A 81 1.68 -7.80 -5.02
C ILE A 81 2.43 -6.84 -4.09
N TYR A 82 3.61 -6.42 -4.53
CA TYR A 82 4.42 -5.46 -3.78
C TYR A 82 4.39 -4.12 -4.47
N ALA A 83 4.17 -3.08 -3.69
CA ALA A 83 4.06 -1.73 -4.21
C ALA A 83 4.57 -0.74 -3.17
N SER A 84 4.60 0.53 -3.53
CA SER A 84 5.00 1.60 -2.62
C SER A 84 3.97 2.71 -2.69
N LEU A 85 3.59 3.24 -1.53
CA LEU A 85 2.73 4.40 -1.46
C LEU A 85 3.61 5.61 -1.21
N VAL A 86 3.63 6.53 -2.18
CA VAL A 86 4.51 7.69 -2.15
C VAL A 86 3.73 8.98 -2.31
N ASP A 87 4.31 10.09 -1.85
CA ASP A 87 3.73 11.41 -2.03
C ASP A 87 3.56 11.72 -3.51
N ALA A 88 2.44 12.36 -3.83
CA ALA A 88 2.18 12.90 -5.15
C ALA A 88 1.64 14.32 -4.98
N ASP A 89 1.47 15.04 -6.09
CA ASP A 89 1.10 16.47 -6.03
C ASP A 89 -0.19 16.73 -5.26
N GLU A 90 -1.17 15.84 -5.38
CA GLU A 90 -2.48 16.05 -4.76
C GLU A 90 -2.88 14.93 -3.82
N GLY A 91 -1.91 14.19 -3.31
CA GLY A 91 -2.21 13.07 -2.43
C GLY A 91 -1.09 12.06 -2.45
N TYR A 92 -1.46 10.79 -2.57
CA TYR A 92 -0.49 9.70 -2.58
C TYR A 92 -0.76 8.78 -3.74
N SER A 93 0.30 8.25 -4.34
CA SER A 93 0.19 7.29 -5.43
C SER A 93 0.71 5.94 -4.98
N LEU A 94 -0.05 4.90 -5.29
CA LEU A 94 0.40 3.53 -5.07
C LEU A 94 1.06 3.06 -6.36
N ILE A 95 2.36 2.83 -6.28
CA ILE A 95 3.19 2.53 -7.45
C ILE A 95 3.65 1.10 -7.38
N TRP A 96 3.39 0.36 -8.45
CA TRP A 96 3.80 -1.02 -8.60
C TRP A 96 4.92 -1.10 -9.62
N SER A 97 5.93 -1.91 -9.32
CA SER A 97 6.93 -2.23 -10.32
C SER A 97 7.22 -3.70 -10.23
N ARG A 98 7.48 -4.29 -11.37
CA ARG A 98 7.88 -5.69 -11.38
C ARG A 98 9.28 -5.78 -10.82
N SER A 99 9.37 -6.30 -9.63
CA SER A 99 10.64 -6.43 -8.98
C SER A 99 11.22 -7.76 -9.38
N SER A 100 12.16 -7.70 -10.22
CA SER A 100 12.87 -8.90 -10.52
C SER A 100 14.03 -9.00 -9.60
N THR A 101 14.12 -8.21 -8.76
CA THR A 101 15.25 -8.27 -8.07
C THR A 101 15.36 -7.81 -6.71
N SER A 102 15.17 -7.68 -7.24
CA SER A 102 15.28 -7.22 -6.41
C SER A 102 15.50 -6.98 -5.69
N SER A 103 15.60 -6.96 -5.85
CA SER A 103 15.73 -6.64 -5.20
C SER A 103 15.76 -6.48 -4.45
N ASN A 104 15.82 -6.69 -4.65
CA ASN A 104 15.77 -6.54 -4.00
C ASN A 104 15.83 -6.50 -3.39
#